data_1db7cb58b04ca3a51b3b67b608acf480
#
_entry.id   1db7cb58b04ca3a51b3b67b608acf480
#
_cell.length_a   1.000
_cell.length_b   1.000
_cell.length_c   1.000
_cell.angle_alpha   90.00
_cell.angle_beta   90.00
_cell.angle_gamma   90.00
#
_symmetry.space_group_name_H-M   'P 1'
#
loop_
_entity.id
_entity.type
_entity.pdbx_description
1 polymer ?
#
loop_
_entity_poly.entity_id
_entity_poly.type
_entity_poly.pdbx_seq_one_letter_code
_entity_poly.pdbx_strand_id
1 'polypeptide(L)'
;SGDIMVGGLISGSADFGVNYATSNGGLDLYMAKLTANGDWDWVENLGSTTDDLFADLTVNDTGIPYVFGSFQSTINKGTQSVTSTFGLDLVIWSLDPINNADSDNDGVIDIEDNCPNTNNPLQIDSDLDGAGDECDSDDDNDGITDNSGDNCPRGGAWNWTSNSTTDFDNDGCRDSTEDTDDDNDGVKDEDDGCLTSYIPPRNWWTSDSSNDLDGDGCRDADEDSDDDGDGFNDAEDDCNKVSGTSDLGSYTGCVDSDGDGYADLEDSCPQESGNSTLGGLLACPDSDGDGWADSIDDLPADAT
;
A
#
# COMPACT_ATOMS: atom_id res chain seq x y z
N SER A 1 27.06 -34.38 17.91
CA SER A 1 26.19 -35.54 17.72
C SER A 1 27.08 -36.76 17.51
N GLY A 2 26.68 -37.96 17.90
CA GLY A 2 27.41 -39.22 17.62
C GLY A 2 26.93 -39.95 16.38
N ASP A 3 26.30 -39.21 15.45
CA ASP A 3 25.77 -39.76 14.22
C ASP A 3 26.90 -40.15 13.24
N ILE A 4 26.67 -41.18 12.46
CA ILE A 4 27.67 -41.72 11.51
C ILE A 4 27.11 -41.56 10.11
N MET A 5 27.91 -40.98 9.22
CA MET A 5 27.63 -40.96 7.78
C MET A 5 28.27 -42.18 7.10
N VAL A 6 27.51 -42.86 6.27
CA VAL A 6 27.93 -44.06 5.52
C VAL A 6 27.71 -43.81 4.04
N GLY A 7 28.72 -44.11 3.24
CA GLY A 7 28.64 -44.02 1.78
C GLY A 7 29.18 -45.28 1.12
N GLY A 8 28.72 -45.56 -0.08
CA GLY A 8 29.16 -46.74 -0.81
C GLY A 8 28.41 -46.97 -2.12
N LEU A 9 28.40 -48.25 -2.55
CA LEU A 9 27.70 -48.67 -3.75
C LEU A 9 26.55 -49.63 -3.41
N ILE A 10 25.44 -49.46 -4.10
CA ILE A 10 24.26 -50.32 -4.01
C ILE A 10 23.93 -50.92 -5.36
N SER A 11 23.53 -52.19 -5.38
CA SER A 11 23.00 -52.90 -6.56
C SER A 11 21.67 -53.55 -6.23
N GLY A 12 20.63 -53.22 -6.98
CA GLY A 12 19.27 -53.63 -6.66
C GLY A 12 18.71 -52.81 -5.46
N SER A 13 17.96 -53.44 -4.58
CA SER A 13 17.36 -52.80 -3.41
C SER A 13 18.04 -53.23 -2.12
N ALA A 14 18.32 -52.28 -1.24
CA ALA A 14 18.83 -52.52 0.12
C ALA A 14 17.90 -51.86 1.15
N ASP A 15 17.80 -52.54 2.28
CA ASP A 15 16.97 -52.15 3.43
C ASP A 15 17.84 -51.40 4.48
N PHE A 16 17.36 -50.24 4.89
CA PHE A 16 17.96 -49.40 5.91
C PHE A 16 16.93 -49.14 7.02
N GLY A 17 16.30 -50.21 7.52
CA GLY A 17 15.28 -50.15 8.54
C GLY A 17 13.91 -49.70 8.01
N VAL A 18 13.46 -48.49 8.35
CA VAL A 18 12.24 -47.92 7.77
C VAL A 18 12.43 -47.32 6.40
N ASN A 19 13.67 -47.10 6.00
CA ASN A 19 14.09 -46.55 4.72
C ASN A 19 14.62 -47.64 3.79
N TYR A 20 14.54 -47.45 2.49
CA TYR A 20 15.15 -48.33 1.50
C TYR A 20 15.70 -47.52 0.33
N ALA A 21 16.76 -48.01 -0.28
CA ALA A 21 17.31 -47.46 -1.50
C ALA A 21 17.31 -48.51 -2.60
N THR A 22 17.08 -48.06 -3.84
CA THR A 22 17.07 -48.95 -5.02
C THR A 22 17.92 -48.33 -6.10
N SER A 23 18.88 -49.10 -6.67
CA SER A 23 19.70 -48.61 -7.78
C SER A 23 18.86 -48.42 -9.04
N ASN A 24 19.24 -47.43 -9.85
CA ASN A 24 18.59 -47.08 -11.12
C ASN A 24 19.06 -47.98 -12.28
N GLY A 25 20.11 -48.75 -12.08
CA GLY A 25 20.73 -49.58 -13.12
C GLY A 25 21.62 -50.65 -12.54
N GLY A 26 22.93 -50.49 -12.69
CA GLY A 26 23.94 -51.39 -12.14
C GLY A 26 24.28 -51.05 -10.68
N LEU A 27 25.55 -50.70 -10.46
CA LEU A 27 26.02 -50.18 -9.18
C LEU A 27 25.80 -48.68 -9.13
N ASP A 28 25.09 -48.17 -8.12
CA ASP A 28 24.85 -46.77 -7.88
C ASP A 28 25.50 -46.31 -6.56
N LEU A 29 25.84 -45.05 -6.46
CA LEU A 29 26.28 -44.44 -5.19
C LEU A 29 25.13 -44.35 -4.22
N TYR A 30 25.41 -44.53 -2.92
CA TYR A 30 24.49 -44.17 -1.88
C TYR A 30 25.21 -43.44 -0.75
N MET A 31 24.44 -42.68 0.01
CA MET A 31 24.81 -42.20 1.33
C MET A 31 23.64 -42.42 2.30
N ALA A 32 23.97 -42.65 3.57
CA ALA A 32 23.01 -42.89 4.62
C ALA A 32 23.53 -42.32 5.94
N LYS A 33 22.61 -41.98 6.82
CA LYS A 33 22.90 -41.53 8.18
C LYS A 33 22.41 -42.53 9.19
N LEU A 34 23.32 -42.95 10.08
CA LEU A 34 23.01 -43.74 11.25
C LEU A 34 23.06 -42.86 12.49
N THR A 35 22.01 -42.83 13.27
CA THR A 35 21.95 -42.07 14.52
C THR A 35 22.89 -42.69 15.57
N ALA A 36 23.23 -41.92 16.59
CA ALA A 36 24.00 -42.41 17.74
C ALA A 36 23.36 -43.59 18.48
N ASN A 37 22.03 -43.81 18.33
CA ASN A 37 21.31 -44.91 18.92
C ASN A 37 21.36 -46.20 18.04
N GLY A 38 21.90 -46.13 16.85
CA GLY A 38 22.03 -47.24 15.92
C GLY A 38 20.85 -47.42 14.96
N ASP A 39 19.96 -46.41 14.88
CA ASP A 39 18.85 -46.43 13.94
C ASP A 39 19.24 -45.69 12.66
N TRP A 40 18.79 -46.16 11.52
CA TRP A 40 18.93 -45.43 10.27
C TRP A 40 17.97 -44.24 10.23
N ASP A 41 18.52 -43.03 10.03
CA ASP A 41 17.76 -41.78 9.95
C ASP A 41 17.23 -41.60 8.53
N TRP A 42 18.12 -41.65 7.56
CA TRP A 42 17.78 -41.57 6.14
C TRP A 42 18.79 -42.35 5.26
N VAL A 43 18.39 -42.66 4.04
CA VAL A 43 19.22 -43.14 2.96
C VAL A 43 18.83 -42.52 1.64
N GLU A 44 19.79 -42.12 0.88
CA GLU A 44 19.63 -41.59 -0.47
C GLU A 44 20.58 -42.26 -1.44
N ASN A 45 20.17 -42.46 -2.67
CA ASN A 45 21.01 -42.98 -3.74
C ASN A 45 21.06 -42.04 -4.94
N LEU A 46 22.18 -42.08 -5.62
CA LEU A 46 22.45 -41.33 -6.83
C LEU A 46 23.13 -42.25 -7.83
N GLY A 47 22.54 -42.37 -9.00
CA GLY A 47 23.17 -43.21 -10.04
C GLY A 47 22.47 -43.10 -11.38
N SER A 48 23.18 -43.63 -12.37
CA SER A 48 22.75 -43.73 -13.75
C SER A 48 22.12 -45.08 -14.06
N THR A 49 21.80 -45.36 -15.33
CA THR A 49 21.32 -46.67 -15.77
C THR A 49 22.44 -47.69 -15.96
N THR A 50 23.68 -47.34 -15.70
CA THR A 50 24.88 -48.19 -15.81
C THR A 50 25.59 -48.27 -14.46
N ASP A 51 26.72 -48.99 -14.39
CA ASP A 51 27.53 -49.00 -13.17
C ASP A 51 28.18 -47.64 -12.92
N ASP A 52 28.03 -47.16 -11.72
CA ASP A 52 28.70 -45.96 -11.19
C ASP A 52 29.75 -46.36 -10.18
N LEU A 53 30.70 -45.50 -9.89
CA LEU A 53 31.81 -45.80 -9.00
C LEU A 53 31.84 -44.81 -7.82
N PHE A 54 31.90 -45.38 -6.64
CA PHE A 54 32.13 -44.61 -5.39
C PHE A 54 33.63 -44.40 -5.19
N ALA A 55 34.02 -43.18 -4.82
CA ALA A 55 35.39 -42.83 -4.51
C ALA A 55 35.59 -42.51 -3.03
N ASP A 56 34.80 -41.63 -2.48
CA ASP A 56 34.93 -41.18 -1.10
C ASP A 56 33.65 -40.51 -0.56
N LEU A 57 33.55 -40.39 0.76
CA LEU A 57 32.57 -39.64 1.51
C LEU A 57 33.28 -38.75 2.51
N THR A 58 32.94 -37.49 2.56
CA THR A 58 33.39 -36.58 3.60
C THR A 58 32.21 -35.78 4.16
N VAL A 59 32.44 -35.15 5.31
CA VAL A 59 31.45 -34.30 5.96
C VAL A 59 32.11 -32.95 6.25
N ASN A 60 31.46 -31.85 5.91
CA ASN A 60 32.01 -30.53 6.23
C ASN A 60 31.81 -30.15 7.71
N ASP A 61 32.32 -29.00 8.10
CA ASP A 61 32.28 -28.49 9.49
C ASP A 61 30.85 -28.25 10.01
N THR A 62 29.87 -28.10 9.11
CA THR A 62 28.46 -27.92 9.44
C THR A 62 27.67 -29.24 9.47
N GLY A 63 28.32 -30.37 9.14
CA GLY A 63 27.70 -31.68 9.17
C GLY A 63 27.10 -32.16 7.85
N ILE A 64 27.29 -31.40 6.76
CA ILE A 64 26.78 -31.75 5.42
C ILE A 64 27.69 -32.80 4.79
N PRO A 65 27.13 -33.95 4.36
CA PRO A 65 27.90 -34.99 3.66
C PRO A 65 28.12 -34.65 2.19
N TYR A 66 29.28 -35.00 1.69
CA TYR A 66 29.66 -34.96 0.27
C TYR A 66 30.14 -36.34 -0.18
N VAL A 67 29.50 -36.87 -1.22
CA VAL A 67 29.94 -38.09 -1.89
C VAL A 67 30.65 -37.73 -3.17
N PHE A 68 31.77 -38.37 -3.38
CA PHE A 68 32.57 -38.28 -4.59
C PHE A 68 32.47 -39.61 -5.37
N GLY A 69 32.26 -39.51 -6.64
CA GLY A 69 32.18 -40.67 -7.48
C GLY A 69 32.36 -40.38 -8.96
N SER A 70 32.16 -41.36 -9.77
CA SER A 70 32.13 -41.19 -11.22
C SER A 70 30.99 -42.01 -11.83
N PHE A 71 30.45 -41.50 -12.91
CA PHE A 71 29.26 -42.03 -13.55
C PHE A 71 29.40 -42.08 -15.08
N GLN A 72 28.61 -42.96 -15.69
CA GLN A 72 28.38 -42.99 -17.13
C GLN A 72 26.91 -42.81 -17.42
N SER A 73 26.55 -42.26 -18.57
CA SER A 73 25.16 -42.04 -18.96
C SER A 73 24.55 -40.81 -18.22
N THR A 74 23.28 -40.86 -17.85
CA THR A 74 22.57 -39.72 -17.24
C THR A 74 22.17 -40.06 -15.83
N ILE A 75 22.50 -39.18 -14.91
CA ILE A 75 21.97 -39.15 -13.54
C ILE A 75 20.83 -38.16 -13.47
N ASN A 76 19.72 -38.55 -12.86
CA ASN A 76 18.59 -37.69 -12.56
C ASN A 76 18.34 -37.66 -11.04
N LYS A 77 18.18 -36.46 -10.46
CA LYS A 77 17.79 -36.29 -9.05
C LYS A 77 16.85 -35.11 -8.94
N GLY A 78 15.61 -35.36 -8.57
CA GLY A 78 14.55 -34.38 -8.58
C GLY A 78 14.38 -33.74 -9.97
N THR A 79 14.48 -32.44 -10.05
CA THR A 79 14.41 -31.68 -11.32
C THR A 79 15.76 -31.54 -12.02
N GLN A 80 16.84 -31.98 -11.40
CA GLN A 80 18.19 -31.86 -11.92
C GLN A 80 18.61 -33.08 -12.73
N SER A 81 19.36 -32.86 -13.83
CA SER A 81 19.86 -33.92 -14.71
C SER A 81 21.26 -33.56 -15.17
N VAL A 82 22.18 -34.52 -15.04
CA VAL A 82 23.55 -34.42 -15.52
C VAL A 82 23.87 -35.61 -16.42
N THR A 83 24.40 -35.35 -17.60
CA THR A 83 24.73 -36.40 -18.58
C THR A 83 26.24 -36.41 -18.83
N SER A 84 26.84 -37.57 -18.70
CA SER A 84 28.23 -37.84 -19.09
C SER A 84 28.39 -37.75 -20.62
N THR A 85 29.39 -37.03 -21.08
CA THR A 85 29.60 -36.79 -22.50
C THR A 85 30.60 -37.76 -23.16
N PHE A 86 31.57 -38.26 -22.40
CA PHE A 86 32.65 -39.11 -22.91
C PHE A 86 33.13 -40.19 -21.92
N GLY A 87 32.31 -41.19 -21.63
CA GLY A 87 32.70 -42.26 -20.73
C GLY A 87 32.40 -41.94 -19.27
N LEU A 88 33.41 -42.05 -18.38
CA LEU A 88 33.26 -41.74 -16.96
C LEU A 88 33.49 -40.27 -16.70
N ASP A 89 32.51 -39.59 -16.15
CA ASP A 89 32.60 -38.23 -15.64
C ASP A 89 32.56 -38.26 -14.11
N LEU A 90 33.16 -37.23 -13.45
CA LEU A 90 33.14 -37.10 -12.01
C LEU A 90 31.82 -36.45 -11.54
N VAL A 91 31.34 -36.94 -10.42
CA VAL A 91 30.22 -36.34 -9.70
C VAL A 91 30.63 -36.04 -8.25
N ILE A 92 30.28 -34.88 -7.79
CA ILE A 92 30.26 -34.52 -6.38
C ILE A 92 28.78 -34.28 -6.03
N TRP A 93 28.29 -35.05 -5.08
CA TRP A 93 26.93 -34.95 -4.63
C TRP A 93 26.90 -34.65 -3.13
N SER A 94 26.20 -33.62 -2.75
CA SER A 94 25.93 -33.32 -1.37
C SER A 94 24.45 -33.46 -1.06
N LEU A 95 24.15 -33.93 0.12
CA LEU A 95 22.81 -33.92 0.67
C LEU A 95 22.81 -32.97 1.87
N ASP A 96 22.32 -31.80 1.64
CA ASP A 96 22.04 -30.86 2.72
C ASP A 96 20.61 -31.12 3.19
N PRO A 97 20.42 -31.75 4.36
CA PRO A 97 19.08 -31.98 4.87
C PRO A 97 18.36 -30.68 5.26
N ILE A 98 19.10 -29.59 5.35
CA ILE A 98 18.56 -28.25 5.64
C ILE A 98 17.99 -27.63 4.35
N ASN A 99 18.54 -27.98 3.16
CA ASN A 99 18.08 -27.46 1.87
C ASN A 99 16.70 -27.96 1.40
N ASN A 100 16.07 -28.87 2.12
CA ASN A 100 14.71 -29.36 1.84
C ASN A 100 13.79 -29.23 3.07
N ALA A 101 14.25 -28.58 4.13
CA ALA A 101 13.38 -28.25 5.24
C ALA A 101 12.32 -27.23 4.74
N ASP A 102 11.10 -27.46 5.10
CA ASP A 102 9.95 -26.61 4.93
C ASP A 102 9.28 -26.59 6.30
N SER A 103 9.68 -25.60 7.12
CA SER A 103 9.42 -25.61 8.57
C SER A 103 7.97 -25.29 8.90
N ASP A 104 7.28 -24.54 8.06
CA ASP A 104 5.88 -24.14 8.24
C ASP A 104 4.91 -24.88 7.31
N ASN A 105 5.44 -25.68 6.38
CA ASN A 105 4.72 -26.52 5.43
C ASN A 105 3.85 -25.74 4.45
N ASP A 106 4.38 -24.65 3.92
CA ASP A 106 3.70 -23.84 2.91
C ASP A 106 4.03 -24.23 1.47
N GLY A 107 5.03 -25.11 1.29
CA GLY A 107 5.48 -25.63 0.00
C GLY A 107 6.74 -24.94 -0.53
N VAL A 108 7.28 -23.96 0.19
CA VAL A 108 8.56 -23.30 -0.07
C VAL A 108 9.58 -23.83 0.95
N ILE A 109 10.78 -24.13 0.51
CA ILE A 109 11.82 -24.64 1.41
C ILE A 109 12.48 -23.47 2.17
N ASP A 110 12.85 -23.67 3.44
CA ASP A 110 13.37 -22.64 4.37
C ASP A 110 14.46 -21.74 3.77
N ILE A 111 15.26 -22.25 2.84
CA ILE A 111 16.36 -21.50 2.22
C ILE A 111 15.89 -20.58 1.08
N GLU A 112 14.73 -20.84 0.52
CA GLU A 112 14.10 -20.05 -0.55
C GLU A 112 12.91 -19.28 -0.04
N ASP A 113 12.55 -19.49 1.24
CA ASP A 113 11.38 -18.93 1.91
C ASP A 113 11.75 -17.62 2.59
N ASN A 114 11.02 -16.57 2.25
CA ASN A 114 11.18 -15.24 2.86
C ASN A 114 10.52 -15.12 4.25
N CYS A 115 9.71 -16.16 4.67
CA CYS A 115 9.17 -16.30 6.02
C CYS A 115 9.27 -17.74 6.55
N PRO A 116 10.46 -18.33 6.82
CA PRO A 116 10.64 -19.77 7.02
C PRO A 116 9.89 -20.42 8.19
N ASN A 117 9.13 -19.68 8.96
CA ASN A 117 8.36 -20.17 10.10
C ASN A 117 6.90 -19.69 10.09
N THR A 118 6.48 -19.03 9.00
CA THR A 118 5.13 -18.45 8.86
C THR A 118 4.62 -18.74 7.46
N ASN A 119 3.59 -19.60 7.37
CA ASN A 119 3.04 -20.06 6.10
C ASN A 119 2.64 -18.90 5.17
N ASN A 120 3.37 -18.74 4.06
CA ASN A 120 3.17 -17.68 3.07
C ASN A 120 3.48 -18.15 1.63
N PRO A 121 2.77 -19.13 1.09
CA PRO A 121 3.11 -19.81 -0.17
C PRO A 121 3.17 -18.91 -1.41
N LEU A 122 2.73 -17.66 -1.30
CA LEU A 122 2.82 -16.66 -2.37
C LEU A 122 4.13 -15.87 -2.34
N GLN A 123 4.87 -15.93 -1.23
CA GLN A 123 6.17 -15.29 -1.07
C GLN A 123 6.15 -13.79 -1.40
N ILE A 124 5.10 -13.09 -0.97
CA ILE A 124 4.98 -11.65 -1.18
C ILE A 124 6.02 -10.96 -0.29
N ASP A 125 6.67 -9.95 -0.84
CA ASP A 125 7.70 -9.12 -0.24
C ASP A 125 7.56 -7.76 -0.90
N SER A 126 6.85 -6.85 -0.23
CA SER A 126 6.38 -5.60 -0.84
C SER A 126 7.50 -4.58 -1.00
N ASP A 127 8.47 -4.54 -0.10
CA ASP A 127 9.61 -3.62 -0.12
C ASP A 127 10.91 -4.21 -0.69
N LEU A 128 10.93 -5.55 -0.92
CA LEU A 128 12.05 -6.30 -1.46
C LEU A 128 13.30 -6.31 -0.56
N ASP A 129 13.12 -6.29 0.77
CA ASP A 129 14.23 -6.36 1.74
C ASP A 129 14.65 -7.81 2.04
N GLY A 130 13.79 -8.78 1.70
CA GLY A 130 14.01 -10.21 1.84
C GLY A 130 13.26 -10.87 2.99
N ALA A 131 12.55 -10.11 3.83
CA ALA A 131 11.50 -10.61 4.69
C ALA A 131 10.17 -10.60 3.90
N GLY A 132 9.33 -11.60 4.10
CA GLY A 132 8.01 -11.60 3.45
C GLY A 132 6.99 -10.87 4.30
N ASP A 133 5.97 -10.28 3.68
CA ASP A 133 4.92 -9.50 4.33
C ASP A 133 4.27 -10.23 5.53
N GLU A 134 4.15 -11.54 5.51
CA GLU A 134 3.51 -12.30 6.59
C GLU A 134 4.38 -12.41 7.86
N CYS A 135 5.65 -12.07 7.79
CA CYS A 135 6.60 -12.10 8.90
C CYS A 135 7.39 -10.80 9.08
N ASP A 136 7.14 -9.83 8.24
CA ASP A 136 7.63 -8.48 8.42
C ASP A 136 6.71 -7.72 9.39
N SER A 137 7.11 -6.62 9.85
CA SER A 137 6.33 -5.73 10.72
C SER A 137 6.15 -4.34 10.14
N ASP A 138 6.76 -4.08 8.99
CA ASP A 138 6.77 -2.82 8.24
C ASP A 138 6.93 -3.21 6.77
N ASP A 139 5.82 -3.71 6.18
CA ASP A 139 5.79 -4.41 4.88
C ASP A 139 6.33 -3.57 3.70
N ASP A 140 6.34 -2.23 3.81
CA ASP A 140 6.83 -1.32 2.77
C ASP A 140 8.05 -0.49 3.18
N ASN A 141 8.53 -0.70 4.43
CA ASN A 141 9.71 -0.04 5.01
C ASN A 141 9.64 1.49 4.98
N ASP A 142 8.46 2.06 5.17
CA ASP A 142 8.27 3.50 5.26
C ASP A 142 8.64 4.08 6.64
N GLY A 143 8.77 3.21 7.65
CA GLY A 143 9.13 3.51 9.03
C GLY A 143 7.94 3.57 9.97
N ILE A 144 6.71 3.32 9.50
CA ILE A 144 5.51 3.09 10.30
C ILE A 144 5.19 1.60 10.22
N THR A 145 5.00 0.95 11.35
CA THR A 145 4.72 -0.49 11.35
C THR A 145 3.25 -0.78 11.07
N ASP A 146 2.95 -1.83 10.32
CA ASP A 146 1.60 -2.24 9.87
C ASP A 146 0.52 -2.20 10.95
N ASN A 147 0.89 -2.54 12.19
CA ASN A 147 -0.02 -2.59 13.33
C ASN A 147 -0.03 -1.31 14.17
N SER A 148 0.66 -0.25 13.78
CA SER A 148 0.86 0.97 14.57
C SER A 148 0.30 2.24 13.95
N GLY A 149 -0.73 2.11 13.13
CA GLY A 149 -1.42 3.24 12.51
C GLY A 149 -1.00 3.48 11.08
N ASP A 150 -0.43 2.47 10.44
CA ASP A 150 -0.20 2.44 9.01
C ASP A 150 -1.49 2.03 8.29
N ASN A 151 -2.01 2.95 7.49
CA ASN A 151 -3.20 2.74 6.68
C ASN A 151 -2.86 2.17 5.28
N CYS A 152 -1.58 2.25 4.89
CA CYS A 152 -1.07 1.77 3.61
C CYS A 152 0.09 0.74 3.76
N PRO A 153 -0.06 -0.32 4.57
CA PRO A 153 1.03 -1.20 5.00
C PRO A 153 1.76 -1.95 3.87
N ARG A 154 1.32 -1.80 2.64
CA ARG A 154 1.92 -2.37 1.42
C ARG A 154 1.98 -1.33 0.33
N GLY A 155 2.26 -0.12 0.72
CA GLY A 155 2.36 1.03 -0.16
C GLY A 155 3.26 0.76 -1.37
N GLY A 156 2.80 1.16 -2.56
CA GLY A 156 3.53 0.89 -3.81
C GLY A 156 4.75 1.76 -4.05
N ALA A 157 5.07 2.65 -3.15
CA ALA A 157 6.13 3.63 -3.29
C ALA A 157 7.42 3.15 -2.63
N TRP A 158 8.29 2.56 -3.40
CA TRP A 158 9.57 2.06 -2.93
C TRP A 158 10.52 3.16 -2.43
N ASN A 159 11.24 2.87 -1.34
CA ASN A 159 12.38 3.65 -0.86
C ASN A 159 12.01 5.09 -0.47
N TRP A 160 10.91 5.25 0.22
CA TRP A 160 10.53 6.48 0.87
C TRP A 160 10.48 6.28 2.39
N THR A 161 10.32 7.35 3.12
CA THR A 161 10.16 7.28 4.59
C THR A 161 9.11 8.28 4.97
N SER A 162 8.13 7.84 5.76
CA SER A 162 7.10 8.67 6.33
C SER A 162 7.71 9.82 7.13
N ASN A 163 7.32 11.01 6.81
CA ASN A 163 7.67 12.24 7.52
C ASN A 163 6.73 13.37 7.10
N SER A 164 6.73 14.43 7.87
CA SER A 164 5.83 15.59 7.69
C SER A 164 5.87 16.34 6.35
N THR A 165 6.55 15.84 5.34
CA THR A 165 6.60 16.38 3.99
C THR A 165 6.26 15.35 2.92
N THR A 166 6.08 14.10 3.29
CA THR A 166 5.78 12.99 2.40
C THR A 166 4.56 12.20 2.87
N ASP A 167 4.14 12.44 4.08
CA ASP A 167 3.05 11.84 4.83
C ASP A 167 2.70 12.86 5.92
N PHE A 168 1.77 13.73 5.60
CA PHE A 168 1.52 14.93 6.41
C PHE A 168 0.81 14.57 7.72
N ASP A 169 -0.14 13.68 7.69
CA ASP A 169 -0.92 13.23 8.84
C ASP A 169 -0.29 12.06 9.59
N ASN A 170 0.76 11.45 9.01
CA ASN A 170 1.55 10.36 9.58
C ASN A 170 0.74 9.06 9.72
N ASP A 171 -0.02 8.74 8.70
CA ASP A 171 -0.87 7.54 8.64
C ASP A 171 -0.25 6.38 7.83
N GLY A 172 0.98 6.56 7.27
CA GLY A 172 1.71 5.56 6.50
C GLY A 172 1.38 5.57 5.01
N CYS A 173 0.46 6.42 4.57
CA CYS A 173 0.20 6.63 3.16
C CYS A 173 1.03 7.81 2.63
N ARG A 174 1.52 7.69 1.40
CA ARG A 174 2.32 8.76 0.81
C ARG A 174 1.44 9.77 0.10
N ASP A 175 1.45 11.06 0.54
CA ASP A 175 0.66 12.17 0.01
C ASP A 175 0.64 12.25 -1.53
N SER A 176 1.77 11.98 -2.19
CA SER A 176 1.88 12.18 -3.63
C SER A 176 1.32 11.04 -4.48
N THR A 177 0.96 9.89 -3.91
CA THR A 177 0.68 8.66 -4.69
C THR A 177 -0.38 7.74 -4.12
N GLU A 178 -0.52 7.65 -2.82
CA GLU A 178 -1.30 6.62 -2.13
C GLU A 178 -2.39 7.20 -1.27
N ASP A 179 -2.11 8.33 -0.65
CA ASP A 179 -3.08 9.08 0.10
C ASP A 179 -4.08 9.79 -0.83
N THR A 180 -5.27 9.94 -0.39
CA THR A 180 -6.36 10.64 -1.07
C THR A 180 -7.03 11.68 -0.18
N ASP A 181 -6.46 11.90 1.01
CA ASP A 181 -6.89 12.84 2.04
C ASP A 181 -5.67 13.15 2.91
N ASP A 182 -4.72 13.92 2.35
CA ASP A 182 -3.35 14.14 2.83
C ASP A 182 -3.25 14.60 4.30
N ASP A 183 -4.31 15.17 4.86
CA ASP A 183 -4.33 15.65 6.25
C ASP A 183 -5.40 14.98 7.13
N ASN A 184 -6.15 14.02 6.55
CA ASN A 184 -7.19 13.24 7.23
C ASN A 184 -8.27 14.11 7.89
N ASP A 185 -8.62 15.22 7.27
CA ASP A 185 -9.70 16.10 7.77
C ASP A 185 -11.08 15.59 7.36
N GLY A 186 -11.14 14.66 6.39
CA GLY A 186 -12.35 14.03 5.89
C GLY A 186 -12.84 14.60 4.56
N VAL A 187 -12.16 15.60 3.98
CA VAL A 187 -12.32 16.09 2.61
C VAL A 187 -11.19 15.47 1.77
N LYS A 188 -11.50 15.01 0.59
CA LYS A 188 -10.48 14.39 -0.27
C LYS A 188 -9.68 15.44 -1.02
N ASP A 189 -8.41 15.17 -1.30
CA ASP A 189 -7.49 16.06 -2.02
C ASP A 189 -8.07 16.67 -3.30
N GLU A 190 -8.92 15.94 -4.00
CA GLU A 190 -9.54 16.42 -5.24
C GLU A 190 -10.61 17.51 -5.03
N ASP A 191 -11.17 17.55 -3.81
CA ASP A 191 -12.23 18.48 -3.39
C ASP A 191 -11.73 19.44 -2.30
N ASP A 192 -10.48 19.24 -1.81
CA ASP A 192 -9.87 19.97 -0.72
C ASP A 192 -9.06 21.19 -1.20
N GLY A 193 -9.45 22.36 -0.74
CA GLY A 193 -8.76 23.63 -0.97
C GLY A 193 -7.49 23.80 -0.12
N CYS A 194 -7.38 23.05 0.98
CA CYS A 194 -6.33 23.20 2.00
C CYS A 194 -5.67 21.87 2.39
N LEU A 195 -5.13 21.15 1.42
CA LEU A 195 -4.51 19.80 1.49
C LEU A 195 -3.62 19.49 2.72
N THR A 196 -3.30 20.43 3.56
CA THR A 196 -2.37 20.26 4.68
C THR A 196 -2.79 21.10 5.89
N SER A 197 -4.03 21.01 6.28
CA SER A 197 -4.61 21.74 7.40
C SER A 197 -4.25 21.14 8.76
N TYR A 198 -3.89 21.98 9.73
CA TYR A 198 -3.70 21.54 11.10
C TYR A 198 -3.88 22.66 12.13
N ILE A 199 -4.38 22.32 13.31
CA ILE A 199 -4.38 23.24 14.45
C ILE A 199 -3.03 23.20 15.17
N PRO A 200 -2.26 24.30 15.29
CA PRO A 200 -1.04 24.30 16.08
C PRO A 200 -1.29 24.05 17.58
N PRO A 201 -0.53 23.15 18.25
CA PRO A 201 0.62 22.33 17.81
C PRO A 201 0.19 20.96 17.22
N ARG A 202 -0.04 20.89 15.92
CA ARG A 202 -0.41 19.69 15.17
C ARG A 202 -1.50 18.83 15.83
N ASN A 203 -2.65 19.40 16.08
CA ASN A 203 -3.86 18.65 16.40
C ASN A 203 -4.66 18.53 15.11
N TRP A 204 -4.90 17.31 14.70
CA TRP A 204 -5.79 17.01 13.58
C TRP A 204 -7.19 17.53 13.89
N TRP A 205 -7.82 18.07 12.91
CA TRP A 205 -9.21 18.48 12.97
C TRP A 205 -10.02 17.68 11.93
N THR A 206 -11.31 17.77 11.98
CA THR A 206 -12.16 17.13 10.99
C THR A 206 -13.12 18.19 10.48
N SER A 207 -13.23 18.28 9.16
CA SER A 207 -14.19 19.16 8.51
C SER A 207 -15.61 18.79 8.91
N ASP A 208 -16.34 19.77 9.38
CA ASP A 208 -17.78 19.69 9.59
C ASP A 208 -18.42 21.08 9.46
N SER A 209 -19.73 21.14 9.27
CA SER A 209 -20.50 22.38 9.06
C SER A 209 -20.43 23.41 10.20
N SER A 210 -19.63 23.23 11.22
CA SER A 210 -19.40 24.19 12.31
C SER A 210 -18.01 24.82 12.26
N ASN A 211 -17.11 24.31 11.42
CA ASN A 211 -15.72 24.73 11.34
C ASN A 211 -15.20 24.84 9.89
N ASP A 212 -15.99 24.38 8.95
CA ASP A 212 -15.81 24.38 7.50
C ASP A 212 -17.23 24.45 6.92
N LEU A 213 -17.66 25.65 6.60
CA LEU A 213 -19.06 25.90 6.34
C LEU A 213 -19.48 25.54 4.92
N ASP A 214 -18.61 25.72 3.96
CA ASP A 214 -18.82 25.36 2.55
C ASP A 214 -18.32 23.96 2.20
N GLY A 215 -17.49 23.33 3.08
CA GLY A 215 -17.04 21.95 2.95
C GLY A 215 -15.88 21.79 1.98
N ASP A 216 -15.05 22.80 1.83
CA ASP A 216 -13.92 22.81 0.91
C ASP A 216 -12.60 22.31 1.51
N GLY A 217 -12.59 21.86 2.80
CA GLY A 217 -11.41 21.36 3.50
C GLY A 217 -10.57 22.47 4.14
N CYS A 218 -10.93 23.72 4.00
CA CYS A 218 -10.29 24.83 4.68
C CYS A 218 -11.06 25.19 5.95
N ARG A 219 -10.33 25.52 7.00
CA ARG A 219 -10.97 25.85 8.27
C ARG A 219 -11.34 27.32 8.35
N ASP A 220 -12.64 27.65 8.57
CA ASP A 220 -13.20 29.01 8.71
C ASP A 220 -12.40 29.92 9.64
N ALA A 221 -11.73 29.36 10.65
CA ALA A 221 -11.13 30.19 11.71
C ALA A 221 -9.84 30.89 11.30
N ASP A 222 -9.06 30.33 10.38
CA ASP A 222 -7.71 30.83 10.10
C ASP A 222 -7.12 30.38 8.74
N GLU A 223 -7.73 29.47 8.00
CA GLU A 223 -7.23 28.95 6.73
C GLU A 223 -8.10 29.37 5.56
N ASP A 224 -9.41 29.41 5.75
CA ASP A 224 -10.34 29.89 4.77
C ASP A 224 -10.40 31.44 4.72
N SER A 225 -10.60 31.96 3.58
CA SER A 225 -10.78 33.38 3.31
C SER A 225 -12.16 33.74 2.74
N ASP A 226 -13.00 32.72 2.53
CA ASP A 226 -14.35 32.80 1.96
C ASP A 226 -15.20 31.70 2.61
N ASP A 227 -15.47 31.88 3.93
CA ASP A 227 -16.06 30.88 4.83
C ASP A 227 -17.34 30.19 4.28
N ASP A 228 -18.07 30.78 3.35
CA ASP A 228 -19.32 30.22 2.83
C ASP A 228 -19.28 29.89 1.32
N GLY A 229 -18.13 30.09 0.69
CA GLY A 229 -17.84 29.68 -0.66
C GLY A 229 -18.64 30.39 -1.75
N ASP A 230 -19.08 31.61 -1.52
CA ASP A 230 -19.92 32.35 -2.46
C ASP A 230 -19.14 33.21 -3.47
N GLY A 231 -17.82 33.32 -3.29
CA GLY A 231 -16.91 34.05 -4.14
C GLY A 231 -16.57 35.44 -3.68
N PHE A 232 -17.10 35.89 -2.52
CA PHE A 232 -16.68 37.08 -1.81
C PHE A 232 -15.82 36.70 -0.63
N ASN A 233 -14.62 37.30 -0.49
CA ASN A 233 -13.78 36.99 0.70
C ASN A 233 -14.43 37.59 1.97
N ASP A 234 -14.28 36.92 3.12
CA ASP A 234 -14.79 37.33 4.43
C ASP A 234 -14.60 38.82 4.77
N ALA A 235 -13.47 39.40 4.35
CA ALA A 235 -13.13 40.78 4.59
C ALA A 235 -13.95 41.78 3.76
N GLU A 236 -14.55 41.31 2.67
CA GLU A 236 -15.36 42.07 1.71
C GLU A 236 -16.84 41.69 1.76
N ASP A 237 -17.15 40.59 2.47
CA ASP A 237 -18.46 40.02 2.63
C ASP A 237 -19.13 40.50 3.93
N ASP A 238 -20.32 41.07 3.79
CA ASP A 238 -21.14 41.48 4.92
C ASP A 238 -21.93 40.31 5.56
N CYS A 239 -22.01 39.18 4.85
CA CYS A 239 -22.74 37.98 5.25
C CYS A 239 -21.86 36.68 5.25
N ASN A 240 -20.60 36.78 5.54
CA ASN A 240 -19.53 35.80 5.43
C ASN A 240 -19.77 34.40 6.04
N LYS A 241 -20.97 34.03 6.33
CA LYS A 241 -21.40 32.69 6.79
C LYS A 241 -22.72 32.27 6.17
N VAL A 242 -23.18 32.99 5.17
CA VAL A 242 -24.45 32.71 4.50
C VAL A 242 -24.31 33.08 3.04
N SER A 243 -23.93 32.13 2.22
CA SER A 243 -23.72 32.28 0.78
C SER A 243 -24.78 33.14 0.10
N GLY A 244 -24.35 34.17 -0.62
CA GLY A 244 -25.18 35.14 -1.31
C GLY A 244 -24.58 35.58 -2.65
N THR A 245 -25.29 36.48 -3.32
CA THR A 245 -24.88 36.95 -4.67
C THR A 245 -24.99 38.47 -4.82
N SER A 246 -25.35 39.17 -3.74
CA SER A 246 -25.49 40.61 -3.81
C SER A 246 -24.14 41.30 -4.01
N ASP A 247 -24.08 42.21 -5.00
CA ASP A 247 -22.88 42.99 -5.34
C ASP A 247 -23.16 44.50 -5.46
N LEU A 248 -24.39 44.91 -5.19
CA LEU A 248 -24.84 46.29 -5.19
C LEU A 248 -25.34 46.70 -3.80
N GLY A 249 -25.43 48.01 -3.58
CA GLY A 249 -25.94 48.56 -2.31
C GLY A 249 -24.94 48.56 -1.18
N SER A 250 -25.41 48.22 0.03
CA SER A 250 -24.64 48.30 1.26
C SER A 250 -24.24 46.94 1.83
N TYR A 251 -24.75 45.88 1.31
CA TYR A 251 -24.52 44.48 1.76
C TYR A 251 -24.02 43.65 0.61
N THR A 252 -22.74 43.37 0.60
CA THR A 252 -22.08 42.50 -0.38
C THR A 252 -22.08 41.05 0.15
N GLY A 253 -22.17 40.03 -0.76
CA GLY A 253 -22.12 38.63 -0.39
C GLY A 253 -23.37 38.11 0.35
N CYS A 254 -24.42 38.90 0.46
CA CYS A 254 -25.64 38.48 1.12
C CYS A 254 -26.65 37.87 0.16
N VAL A 255 -27.66 37.19 0.74
CA VAL A 255 -28.74 36.57 -0.04
C VAL A 255 -29.46 37.61 -0.90
N ASP A 256 -29.54 37.37 -2.17
CA ASP A 256 -30.26 38.07 -3.22
C ASP A 256 -31.21 37.10 -3.91
N SER A 257 -32.48 37.12 -3.54
CA SER A 257 -33.45 36.08 -3.95
C SER A 257 -33.93 36.22 -5.39
N ASP A 258 -33.88 37.40 -5.96
CA ASP A 258 -34.39 37.68 -7.32
C ASP A 258 -33.29 38.00 -8.35
N GLY A 259 -32.03 38.18 -7.87
CA GLY A 259 -30.86 38.33 -8.70
C GLY A 259 -30.67 39.70 -9.31
N ASP A 260 -31.14 40.78 -8.64
CA ASP A 260 -30.97 42.15 -9.13
C ASP A 260 -29.72 42.87 -8.59
N GLY A 261 -28.96 42.17 -7.72
CA GLY A 261 -27.72 42.63 -7.12
C GLY A 261 -27.87 43.26 -5.74
N TYR A 262 -29.06 43.54 -5.29
CA TYR A 262 -29.30 44.04 -3.94
C TYR A 262 -29.65 42.90 -2.98
N ALA A 263 -29.09 42.91 -1.80
CA ALA A 263 -29.42 41.92 -0.78
C ALA A 263 -30.89 42.03 -0.33
N ASP A 264 -31.54 40.88 -0.06
CA ASP A 264 -32.90 40.81 0.50
C ASP A 264 -33.09 41.71 1.75
N LEU A 265 -31.99 41.97 2.48
CA LEU A 265 -31.98 42.79 3.71
C LEU A 265 -32.25 44.26 3.46
N GLU A 266 -31.88 44.80 2.31
CA GLU A 266 -32.08 46.19 1.94
C GLU A 266 -33.03 46.38 0.76
N ASP A 267 -33.31 45.29 0.04
CA ASP A 267 -34.28 45.29 -1.04
C ASP A 267 -35.72 45.46 -0.52
N SER A 268 -36.44 46.38 -1.12
CA SER A 268 -37.86 46.62 -0.77
C SER A 268 -38.80 45.62 -1.48
N CYS A 269 -38.31 44.93 -2.49
CA CYS A 269 -39.05 43.98 -3.30
C CYS A 269 -38.28 42.64 -3.52
N PRO A 270 -37.81 41.92 -2.50
CA PRO A 270 -36.80 40.84 -2.57
C PRO A 270 -37.26 39.59 -3.32
N GLN A 271 -38.30 39.62 -4.09
CA GLN A 271 -38.79 38.54 -4.95
C GLN A 271 -39.13 39.04 -6.36
N GLU A 272 -38.90 40.31 -6.66
CA GLU A 272 -39.26 40.97 -7.92
C GLU A 272 -38.10 41.90 -8.34
N SER A 273 -37.17 41.35 -9.14
CA SER A 273 -35.98 42.05 -9.64
C SER A 273 -36.30 43.43 -10.18
N GLY A 274 -35.57 44.44 -9.68
CA GLY A 274 -35.76 45.82 -10.01
C GLY A 274 -34.51 46.68 -9.97
N ASN A 275 -34.67 47.99 -10.23
CA ASN A 275 -33.56 48.94 -10.26
C ASN A 275 -33.96 50.31 -9.72
N SER A 276 -35.11 50.42 -9.03
CA SER A 276 -35.54 51.67 -8.41
C SER A 276 -34.59 52.10 -7.29
N THR A 277 -34.33 53.39 -7.19
CA THR A 277 -33.39 53.98 -6.22
C THR A 277 -34.00 55.18 -5.49
N LEU A 278 -35.20 55.60 -5.85
CA LEU A 278 -35.88 56.76 -5.33
C LEU A 278 -37.17 56.41 -4.55
N GLY A 279 -37.68 57.37 -3.87
CA GLY A 279 -38.98 57.26 -3.18
C GLY A 279 -39.00 56.33 -1.97
N GLY A 280 -37.87 55.74 -1.56
CA GLY A 280 -37.73 54.82 -0.42
C GLY A 280 -38.12 53.40 -0.71
N LEU A 281 -38.32 53.02 -1.99
CA LEU A 281 -38.39 51.68 -2.48
C LEU A 281 -37.13 51.39 -3.31
N LEU A 282 -36.18 50.72 -2.71
CA LEU A 282 -34.93 50.31 -3.34
C LEU A 282 -35.13 48.97 -4.07
N ALA A 283 -34.53 48.83 -5.25
CA ALA A 283 -34.46 47.54 -5.98
C ALA A 283 -35.84 46.96 -6.41
N CYS A 284 -36.89 47.80 -6.43
CA CYS A 284 -38.18 47.39 -6.97
C CYS A 284 -38.26 47.61 -8.49
N PRO A 285 -39.21 46.93 -9.20
CA PRO A 285 -39.46 47.17 -10.61
C PRO A 285 -39.67 48.63 -10.96
N ASP A 286 -38.89 49.12 -11.93
CA ASP A 286 -38.91 50.46 -12.50
C ASP A 286 -38.85 50.33 -14.02
N SER A 287 -39.99 50.40 -14.66
CA SER A 287 -40.16 50.05 -16.08
C SER A 287 -39.61 51.09 -17.06
N ASP A 288 -39.53 52.34 -16.67
CA ASP A 288 -39.04 53.43 -17.52
C ASP A 288 -37.66 53.95 -17.14
N GLY A 289 -37.11 53.51 -15.97
CA GLY A 289 -35.75 53.77 -15.51
C GLY A 289 -35.54 55.18 -14.96
N ASP A 290 -36.56 55.84 -14.45
CA ASP A 290 -36.44 57.16 -13.85
C ASP A 290 -36.01 57.12 -12.37
N GLY A 291 -35.96 55.92 -11.80
CA GLY A 291 -35.55 55.61 -10.42
C GLY A 291 -36.72 55.46 -9.45
N TRP A 292 -37.94 55.74 -9.84
CA TRP A 292 -39.12 55.46 -9.01
C TRP A 292 -39.65 54.07 -9.31
N ALA A 293 -39.98 53.32 -8.28
CA ALA A 293 -40.62 52.02 -8.48
C ALA A 293 -42.01 52.16 -9.09
N ASP A 294 -42.38 51.30 -10.05
CA ASP A 294 -43.67 51.27 -10.75
C ASP A 294 -44.87 51.36 -9.81
N SER A 295 -44.71 50.83 -8.61
CA SER A 295 -45.78 50.82 -7.57
C SER A 295 -46.11 52.15 -6.96
N ILE A 296 -45.21 53.10 -7.07
CA ILE A 296 -45.34 54.47 -6.48
C ILE A 296 -45.14 55.57 -7.52
N ASP A 297 -44.81 55.24 -8.73
CA ASP A 297 -44.70 56.17 -9.83
C ASP A 297 -46.05 56.50 -10.44
N ASP A 298 -46.33 57.83 -10.63
CA ASP A 298 -47.56 58.31 -11.28
C ASP A 298 -47.60 58.01 -12.79
N LEU A 299 -46.44 57.75 -13.43
CA LEU A 299 -46.27 57.50 -14.86
C LEU A 299 -45.31 56.37 -15.14
N PRO A 300 -45.57 55.11 -14.73
CA PRO A 300 -44.61 54.01 -14.75
C PRO A 300 -44.09 53.57 -16.13
N ALA A 301 -44.29 54.30 -17.15
CA ALA A 301 -43.83 54.04 -18.55
C ALA A 301 -43.27 55.36 -19.20
N ASP A 302 -43.02 56.39 -18.48
CA ASP A 302 -42.59 57.70 -19.03
C ASP A 302 -41.59 58.38 -18.08
N ALA A 303 -40.29 58.15 -18.28
CA ALA A 303 -39.15 58.65 -17.50
C ALA A 303 -39.07 60.20 -17.46
N THR A 304 -40.07 60.89 -16.86
CA THR A 304 -40.12 62.34 -16.73
C THR A 304 -40.46 62.86 -15.35
#